data_d5e6e0f3fd585a473b5afebbd59a4ba3
#
_entry.id   d5e6e0f3fd585a473b5afebbd59a4ba3
#
_cell.length_a   1.000
_cell.length_b   1.000
_cell.length_c   1.000
_cell.angle_alpha   90.00
_cell.angle_beta   90.00
_cell.angle_gamma   90.00
#
_symmetry.space_group_name_H-M   'P 1'
#
loop_
_entity.id
_entity.type
_entity.pdbx_description
1 polymer ?
#
loop_
_entity_poly.entity_id
_entity_poly.type
_entity_poly.pdbx_seq_one_letter_code
_entity_poly.pdbx_strand_id
1 'polypeptide(L)'
;MISVSLCMIVKNEEDVLERCLKSVAGLVDEIIIVDTGSTDRTREIATHFTNQIFDFPWQDDFSAARNEAFSHASMDYCMWLDADDVFLEEDQKAFLNLKETLDPTVSVVMAPYHTGFDERGRVTFSYYRERLIKNRAGMCWVGAVHEVVTPVGNVLYSDFAVTHRKTRP
;
A
#
# COMPACT_ATOMS: atom_id res chain seq x y z
N MET A 1 -13.77 15.04 -2.58
CA MET A 1 -12.71 14.22 -1.94
C MET A 1 -12.87 12.77 -2.37
N ILE A 2 -11.80 12.14 -2.83
CA ILE A 2 -11.81 10.71 -3.15
C ILE A 2 -11.72 9.86 -1.87
N SER A 3 -12.13 8.61 -1.96
CA SER A 3 -11.98 7.62 -0.91
C SER A 3 -10.94 6.55 -1.29
N VAL A 4 -10.26 6.01 -0.29
CA VAL A 4 -9.13 5.08 -0.51
C VAL A 4 -9.27 3.84 0.36
N SER A 5 -9.14 2.66 -0.27
CA SER A 5 -8.98 1.38 0.41
C SER A 5 -7.50 1.03 0.44
N LEU A 6 -6.94 0.86 1.64
CA LEU A 6 -5.60 0.28 1.79
C LEU A 6 -5.75 -1.24 1.71
N CYS A 7 -5.02 -1.86 0.78
CA CYS A 7 -5.06 -3.30 0.55
C CYS A 7 -3.65 -3.86 0.76
N MET A 8 -3.47 -4.69 1.78
CA MET A 8 -2.17 -5.25 2.14
C MET A 8 -2.18 -6.76 2.09
N ILE A 9 -1.06 -7.33 1.70
CA ILE A 9 -0.78 -8.76 1.89
C ILE A 9 0.31 -8.86 2.95
N VAL A 10 0.14 -9.77 3.91
CA VAL A 10 1.05 -9.90 5.06
C VAL A 10 1.35 -11.37 5.35
N LYS A 11 2.56 -11.63 5.84
CA LYS A 11 2.96 -12.92 6.39
C LYS A 11 4.12 -12.73 7.35
N ASN A 12 3.88 -13.06 8.64
CA ASN A 12 4.90 -12.98 9.69
C ASN A 12 5.60 -11.61 9.76
N GLU A 13 4.77 -10.55 9.91
CA GLU A 13 5.22 -9.16 9.93
C GLU A 13 4.97 -8.49 11.30
N GLU A 14 4.97 -9.26 12.39
CA GLU A 14 4.65 -8.76 13.73
C GLU A 14 5.53 -7.60 14.19
N ASP A 15 6.79 -7.53 13.70
CA ASP A 15 7.74 -6.50 14.12
C ASP A 15 7.48 -5.13 13.49
N VAL A 16 6.80 -5.07 12.34
CA VAL A 16 6.69 -3.85 11.53
C VAL A 16 5.25 -3.43 11.21
N LEU A 17 4.29 -4.35 11.24
CA LEU A 17 2.93 -4.06 10.78
C LEU A 17 2.25 -2.92 11.54
N GLU A 18 2.37 -2.89 12.86
CA GLU A 18 1.76 -1.82 13.67
C GLU A 18 2.29 -0.44 13.27
N ARG A 19 3.58 -0.33 13.07
CA ARG A 19 4.22 0.92 12.64
C ARG A 19 3.69 1.40 11.29
N CYS A 20 3.57 0.50 10.33
CA CYS A 20 2.98 0.80 9.03
C CYS A 20 1.54 1.31 9.19
N LEU A 21 0.69 0.55 9.87
CA LEU A 21 -0.72 0.88 10.02
C LEU A 21 -0.94 2.16 10.80
N LYS A 22 -0.16 2.44 11.84
CA LYS A 22 -0.22 3.71 12.57
C LYS A 22 0.10 4.91 11.68
N SER A 23 1.01 4.75 10.73
CA SER A 23 1.40 5.85 9.85
C SER A 23 0.35 6.19 8.79
N VAL A 24 -0.60 5.30 8.52
CA VAL A 24 -1.54 5.44 7.40
C VAL A 24 -3.01 5.37 7.80
N ALA A 25 -3.33 4.84 8.99
CA ALA A 25 -4.72 4.58 9.38
C ALA A 25 -5.63 5.82 9.34
N GLY A 26 -5.10 6.99 9.69
CA GLY A 26 -5.87 8.24 9.64
C GLY A 26 -6.00 8.83 8.23
N LEU A 27 -5.39 8.24 7.23
CA LEU A 27 -5.34 8.75 5.86
C LEU A 27 -6.30 8.03 4.92
N VAL A 28 -6.69 6.79 5.26
CA VAL A 28 -7.48 5.91 4.40
C VAL A 28 -8.87 5.69 4.98
N ASP A 29 -9.78 5.25 4.13
CA ASP A 29 -11.19 5.07 4.48
C ASP A 29 -11.55 3.62 4.75
N GLU A 30 -10.72 2.70 4.32
CA GLU A 30 -10.90 1.26 4.49
C GLU A 30 -9.54 0.58 4.56
N ILE A 31 -9.41 -0.44 5.42
CA ILE A 31 -8.18 -1.25 5.51
C ILE A 31 -8.56 -2.71 5.30
N ILE A 32 -7.94 -3.33 4.31
CA ILE A 32 -8.11 -4.73 3.96
C ILE A 32 -6.77 -5.43 4.11
N ILE A 33 -6.74 -6.48 4.92
CA ILE A 33 -5.55 -7.28 5.17
C ILE A 33 -5.80 -8.69 4.64
N VAL A 34 -4.94 -9.15 3.75
CA VAL A 34 -4.91 -10.53 3.30
C VAL A 34 -3.70 -11.21 3.93
N ASP A 35 -3.97 -12.21 4.76
CA ASP A 35 -2.93 -12.97 5.44
C ASP A 35 -2.65 -14.25 4.65
N THR A 36 -1.38 -14.42 4.26
CA THR A 36 -0.96 -15.54 3.43
C THR A 36 -0.37 -16.71 4.24
N GLY A 37 -0.58 -16.73 5.55
CA GLY A 37 -0.18 -17.84 6.39
C GLY A 37 0.69 -17.48 7.57
N SER A 38 0.40 -16.37 8.26
CA SER A 38 1.15 -15.97 9.46
C SER A 38 1.00 -16.97 10.59
N THR A 39 2.12 -17.21 11.29
CA THR A 39 2.17 -18.07 12.48
C THR A 39 2.54 -17.27 13.73
N ASP A 40 2.80 -15.99 13.58
CA ASP A 40 3.15 -15.06 14.66
C ASP A 40 1.93 -14.18 15.05
N ARG A 41 2.18 -13.02 15.65
CA ARG A 41 1.15 -12.09 16.13
C ARG A 41 0.62 -11.14 15.05
N THR A 42 0.96 -11.33 13.79
CA THR A 42 0.57 -10.44 12.69
C THR A 42 -0.95 -10.24 12.64
N ARG A 43 -1.74 -11.31 12.69
CA ARG A 43 -3.21 -11.21 12.63
C ARG A 43 -3.78 -10.48 13.84
N GLU A 44 -3.26 -10.75 15.03
CA GLU A 44 -3.67 -10.06 16.25
C GLU A 44 -3.45 -8.55 16.13
N ILE A 45 -2.29 -8.14 15.66
CA ILE A 45 -1.96 -6.72 15.43
C ILE A 45 -2.95 -6.10 14.43
N ALA A 46 -3.21 -6.78 13.32
CA ALA A 46 -4.14 -6.31 12.30
C ALA A 46 -5.55 -6.05 12.87
N THR A 47 -6.02 -6.86 13.84
CA THR A 47 -7.35 -6.71 14.43
C THR A 47 -7.54 -5.39 15.18
N HIS A 48 -6.45 -4.73 15.58
CA HIS A 48 -6.51 -3.42 16.24
C HIS A 48 -6.84 -2.28 15.24
N PHE A 49 -6.77 -2.54 13.95
CA PHE A 49 -6.95 -1.52 12.90
C PHE A 49 -8.14 -1.81 11.98
N THR A 50 -8.51 -3.07 11.81
CA THR A 50 -9.60 -3.46 10.91
C THR A 50 -10.18 -4.81 11.31
N ASN A 51 -11.43 -5.05 10.93
CA ASN A 51 -12.05 -6.36 10.99
C ASN A 51 -12.07 -7.06 9.61
N GLN A 52 -11.57 -6.41 8.58
CA GLN A 52 -11.51 -6.97 7.22
C GLN A 52 -10.18 -7.70 7.01
N ILE A 53 -10.07 -8.88 7.61
CA ILE A 53 -8.88 -9.73 7.56
C ILE A 53 -9.29 -11.06 6.92
N PHE A 54 -8.63 -11.39 5.80
CA PHE A 54 -8.96 -12.55 4.98
C PHE A 54 -7.76 -13.50 4.88
N ASP A 55 -8.03 -14.79 4.91
CA ASP A 55 -7.01 -15.82 4.67
C ASP A 55 -6.90 -16.09 3.18
N PHE A 56 -5.66 -16.12 2.69
CA PHE A 56 -5.38 -16.51 1.32
C PHE A 56 -4.09 -17.34 1.32
N PRO A 57 -4.20 -18.69 1.24
CA PRO A 57 -3.02 -19.55 1.29
C PRO A 57 -2.01 -19.16 0.20
N TRP A 58 -0.73 -19.09 0.60
CA TRP A 58 0.33 -18.71 -0.31
C TRP A 58 0.42 -19.65 -1.51
N GLN A 59 0.45 -19.10 -2.72
CA GLN A 59 0.44 -19.82 -3.99
C GLN A 59 1.69 -19.53 -4.82
N ASP A 60 2.77 -19.06 -4.21
CA ASP A 60 4.01 -18.65 -4.89
C ASP A 60 3.77 -17.59 -5.98
N ASP A 61 2.80 -16.72 -5.75
CA ASP A 61 2.37 -15.69 -6.69
C ASP A 61 1.91 -14.44 -5.94
N PHE A 62 2.75 -13.40 -5.92
CA PHE A 62 2.43 -12.13 -5.28
C PHE A 62 1.22 -11.45 -5.92
N SER A 63 1.10 -11.51 -7.26
CA SER A 63 -0.04 -10.90 -7.94
C SER A 63 -1.36 -11.54 -7.55
N ALA A 64 -1.40 -12.85 -7.37
CA ALA A 64 -2.61 -13.53 -6.93
C ALA A 64 -3.07 -13.02 -5.56
N ALA A 65 -2.15 -12.88 -4.61
CA ALA A 65 -2.47 -12.37 -3.28
C ALA A 65 -2.90 -10.89 -3.32
N ARG A 66 -2.21 -10.05 -4.10
CA ARG A 66 -2.58 -8.63 -4.23
C ARG A 66 -3.91 -8.43 -4.93
N ASN A 67 -4.21 -9.22 -5.97
CA ASN A 67 -5.50 -9.17 -6.64
C ASN A 67 -6.62 -9.60 -5.71
N GLU A 68 -6.37 -10.60 -4.86
CA GLU A 68 -7.33 -11.00 -3.82
C GLU A 68 -7.61 -9.83 -2.86
N ALA A 69 -6.58 -9.16 -2.38
CA ALA A 69 -6.74 -8.00 -1.51
C ALA A 69 -7.55 -6.89 -2.20
N PHE A 70 -7.22 -6.57 -3.45
CA PHE A 70 -7.93 -5.54 -4.23
C PHE A 70 -9.40 -5.92 -4.48
N SER A 71 -9.70 -7.21 -4.58
CA SER A 71 -11.08 -7.66 -4.82
C SER A 71 -12.05 -7.32 -3.68
N HIS A 72 -11.53 -7.11 -2.48
CA HIS A 72 -12.34 -6.74 -1.31
C HIS A 72 -12.51 -5.22 -1.16
N ALA A 73 -11.82 -4.42 -1.96
CA ALA A 73 -11.86 -2.97 -1.86
C ALA A 73 -13.22 -2.40 -2.30
N SER A 74 -13.74 -1.45 -1.54
CA SER A 74 -15.03 -0.82 -1.84
C SER A 74 -14.95 0.70 -2.08
N MET A 75 -13.78 1.32 -1.87
CA MET A 75 -13.60 2.75 -2.05
C MET A 75 -13.22 3.11 -3.50
N ASP A 76 -13.07 4.40 -3.78
CA ASP A 76 -12.80 4.90 -5.14
C ASP A 76 -11.48 4.42 -5.71
N TYR A 77 -10.45 4.34 -4.86
CA TYR A 77 -9.09 3.94 -5.23
C TYR A 77 -8.57 2.86 -4.28
N CYS A 78 -7.79 1.95 -4.84
CA CYS A 78 -7.01 0.99 -4.06
C CYS A 78 -5.59 1.52 -3.88
N MET A 79 -5.07 1.44 -2.67
CA MET A 79 -3.67 1.70 -2.35
C MET A 79 -3.05 0.44 -1.78
N TRP A 80 -1.77 0.23 -2.05
CA TRP A 80 -1.03 -0.86 -1.44
C TRP A 80 0.19 -0.35 -0.69
N LEU A 81 0.57 -1.06 0.36
CA LEU A 81 1.82 -0.89 1.11
C LEU A 81 2.31 -2.28 1.49
N ASP A 82 3.62 -2.42 1.62
CA ASP A 82 4.21 -3.56 2.30
C ASP A 82 4.27 -3.25 3.81
N ALA A 83 4.31 -4.29 4.64
CA ALA A 83 4.24 -4.10 6.09
C ALA A 83 5.40 -3.29 6.67
N ASP A 84 6.55 -3.25 6.00
CA ASP A 84 7.71 -2.47 6.41
C ASP A 84 7.77 -1.07 5.76
N ASP A 85 6.71 -0.66 5.09
CA ASP A 85 6.57 0.70 4.57
C ASP A 85 5.95 1.63 5.61
N VAL A 86 6.29 2.91 5.54
CA VAL A 86 5.70 3.95 6.39
C VAL A 86 5.46 5.23 5.61
N PHE A 87 4.47 6.02 6.06
CA PHE A 87 4.29 7.41 5.65
C PHE A 87 4.93 8.32 6.68
N LEU A 88 5.87 9.13 6.27
CA LEU A 88 6.43 10.18 7.13
C LEU A 88 5.42 11.33 7.25
N GLU A 89 5.57 12.17 8.26
CA GLU A 89 4.60 13.24 8.53
C GLU A 89 4.36 14.15 7.33
N GLU A 90 5.41 14.55 6.63
CA GLU A 90 5.32 15.37 5.42
C GLU A 90 4.54 14.68 4.30
N ASP A 91 4.69 13.35 4.18
CA ASP A 91 4.00 12.57 3.17
C ASP A 91 2.54 12.34 3.54
N GLN A 92 2.22 12.24 4.82
CA GLN A 92 0.85 12.20 5.31
C GLN A 92 0.09 13.45 4.90
N LYS A 93 0.71 14.63 5.08
CA LYS A 93 0.12 15.91 4.69
C LYS A 93 -0.09 16.00 3.18
N ALA A 94 0.91 15.61 2.41
CA ALA A 94 0.84 15.61 0.95
C ALA A 94 -0.27 14.67 0.44
N PHE A 95 -0.39 13.51 1.07
CA PHE A 95 -1.43 12.53 0.72
C PHE A 95 -2.84 13.07 1.00
N LEU A 96 -3.05 13.68 2.17
CA LEU A 96 -4.35 14.27 2.51
C LEU A 96 -4.74 15.38 1.53
N ASN A 97 -3.79 16.20 1.14
CA ASN A 97 -4.02 17.23 0.12
C ASN A 97 -4.42 16.60 -1.22
N LEU A 98 -3.73 15.53 -1.62
CA LEU A 98 -4.06 14.81 -2.84
C LEU A 98 -5.49 14.24 -2.79
N LYS A 99 -5.88 13.65 -1.67
CA LYS A 99 -7.25 13.12 -1.50
C LYS A 99 -8.30 14.19 -1.75
N GLU A 100 -8.06 15.42 -1.31
CA GLU A 100 -9.01 16.52 -1.47
C GLU A 100 -9.05 17.07 -2.89
N THR A 101 -7.93 17.03 -3.61
CA THR A 101 -7.75 17.75 -4.87
C THR A 101 -7.70 16.86 -6.10
N LEU A 102 -7.59 15.53 -5.93
CA LEU A 102 -7.43 14.62 -7.07
C LEU A 102 -8.67 14.62 -7.98
N ASP A 103 -8.42 14.85 -9.26
CA ASP A 103 -9.43 14.69 -10.30
C ASP A 103 -9.78 13.18 -10.41
N PRO A 104 -11.05 12.80 -10.23
CA PRO A 104 -11.46 11.40 -10.31
C PRO A 104 -11.34 10.76 -11.71
N THR A 105 -10.99 11.51 -12.73
CA THR A 105 -10.65 10.96 -14.05
C THR A 105 -9.23 10.38 -14.09
N VAL A 106 -8.40 10.64 -13.07
CA VAL A 106 -7.09 10.03 -12.96
C VAL A 106 -7.26 8.55 -12.63
N SER A 107 -6.61 7.68 -13.40
CA SER A 107 -6.70 6.23 -13.24
C SER A 107 -5.63 5.68 -12.30
N VAL A 108 -4.42 6.24 -12.32
CA VAL A 108 -3.30 5.80 -11.50
C VAL A 108 -2.53 6.99 -10.99
N VAL A 109 -2.19 6.96 -9.70
CA VAL A 109 -1.27 7.93 -9.10
C VAL A 109 0.05 7.22 -8.81
N MET A 110 1.12 7.70 -9.43
CA MET A 110 2.48 7.25 -9.17
C MET A 110 3.07 8.06 -8.01
N ALA A 111 3.78 7.40 -7.13
CA ALA A 111 4.41 8.05 -5.99
C ALA A 111 5.86 7.61 -5.84
N PRO A 112 6.76 8.50 -5.40
CA PRO A 112 8.13 8.10 -5.11
C PRO A 112 8.18 7.02 -4.03
N TYR A 113 8.98 6.01 -4.24
CA TYR A 113 9.27 4.96 -3.28
C TYR A 113 10.73 5.06 -2.86
N HIS A 114 10.95 5.48 -1.61
CA HIS A 114 12.28 5.66 -1.04
C HIS A 114 12.75 4.35 -0.43
N THR A 115 13.75 3.72 -1.05
CA THR A 115 14.20 2.37 -0.65
C THR A 115 15.66 2.30 -0.25
N GLY A 116 16.49 3.30 -0.61
CA GLY A 116 17.90 3.36 -0.24
C GLY A 116 18.19 4.60 0.60
N PHE A 117 19.03 4.44 1.64
CA PHE A 117 19.35 5.52 2.57
C PHE A 117 20.84 5.46 2.95
N ASP A 118 21.42 6.63 3.21
CA ASP A 118 22.79 6.74 3.74
C ASP A 118 22.79 6.61 5.27
N GLU A 119 23.97 6.73 5.88
CA GLU A 119 24.16 6.63 7.34
C GLU A 119 23.38 7.69 8.11
N ARG A 120 23.05 8.82 7.48
CA ARG A 120 22.30 9.93 8.08
C ARG A 120 20.79 9.84 7.79
N GLY A 121 20.34 8.76 7.16
CA GLY A 121 18.95 8.59 6.81
C GLY A 121 18.50 9.38 5.59
N ARG A 122 19.43 9.95 4.82
CA ARG A 122 19.09 10.67 3.59
C ARG A 122 18.83 9.68 2.45
N VAL A 123 17.83 9.97 1.63
CA VAL A 123 17.44 9.11 0.52
C VAL A 123 18.57 9.07 -0.53
N THR A 124 19.05 7.86 -0.84
CA THR A 124 20.05 7.62 -1.87
C THR A 124 19.50 6.90 -3.09
N PHE A 125 18.36 6.23 -2.95
CA PHE A 125 17.69 5.54 -4.05
C PHE A 125 16.19 5.66 -3.91
N SER A 126 15.56 6.09 -5.00
CA SER A 126 14.10 6.27 -5.08
C SER A 126 13.64 6.02 -6.52
N TYR A 127 12.44 5.48 -6.67
CA TYR A 127 11.81 5.30 -7.96
C TYR A 127 10.30 5.40 -7.81
N TYR A 128 9.61 5.70 -8.91
CA TYR A 128 8.15 5.78 -8.89
C TYR A 128 7.51 4.40 -8.92
N ARG A 129 6.47 4.23 -8.11
CA ARG A 129 5.59 3.08 -8.15
C ARG A 129 4.14 3.55 -8.24
N GLU A 130 3.31 2.73 -8.89
CA GLU A 130 1.86 2.89 -8.85
C GLU A 130 1.38 2.69 -7.41
N ARG A 131 0.78 3.72 -6.82
CA ARG A 131 0.32 3.65 -5.42
C ARG A 131 -1.18 3.76 -5.26
N LEU A 132 -1.85 4.60 -6.05
CA LEU A 132 -3.31 4.62 -6.09
C LEU A 132 -3.76 4.13 -7.46
N ILE A 133 -4.60 3.12 -7.45
CA ILE A 133 -5.17 2.53 -8.66
C ILE A 133 -6.68 2.64 -8.56
N LYS A 134 -7.31 3.27 -9.56
CA LYS A 134 -8.77 3.44 -9.57
C LYS A 134 -9.44 2.09 -9.47
N ASN A 135 -10.34 1.96 -8.50
CA ASN A 135 -11.02 0.69 -8.23
C ASN A 135 -11.98 0.35 -9.38
N ARG A 136 -12.01 -0.94 -9.74
CA ARG A 136 -12.92 -1.47 -10.78
C ARG A 136 -12.78 -0.81 -12.14
N ALA A 137 -11.55 -0.38 -12.47
CA ALA A 137 -11.24 0.24 -13.76
C ALA A 137 -10.54 -0.72 -14.73
N GLY A 138 -10.58 -2.03 -14.46
CA GLY A 138 -10.04 -3.06 -15.34
C GLY A 138 -8.53 -3.30 -15.20
N MET A 139 -7.88 -2.70 -14.22
CA MET A 139 -6.46 -2.91 -13.95
C MET A 139 -6.28 -4.00 -12.91
N CYS A 140 -5.24 -4.81 -13.06
CA CYS A 140 -4.89 -5.86 -12.09
C CYS A 140 -3.37 -6.03 -11.98
N TRP A 141 -2.95 -6.67 -10.90
CA TRP A 141 -1.56 -7.05 -10.69
C TRP A 141 -1.15 -8.18 -11.63
N VAL A 142 0.05 -8.10 -12.19
CA VAL A 142 0.63 -9.09 -13.10
C VAL A 142 2.07 -9.38 -12.69
N GLY A 143 2.45 -10.64 -12.75
CA GLY A 143 3.79 -11.13 -12.39
C GLY A 143 3.80 -11.87 -11.07
N ALA A 144 4.36 -13.09 -11.04
CA ALA A 144 4.47 -13.88 -9.82
C ALA A 144 5.45 -13.26 -8.82
N VAL A 145 6.53 -12.68 -9.34
CA VAL A 145 7.57 -11.95 -8.61
C VAL A 145 7.82 -10.64 -9.36
N HIS A 146 8.19 -9.58 -8.66
CA HIS A 146 8.31 -8.23 -9.23
C HIS A 146 7.00 -7.77 -9.88
N GLU A 147 5.91 -8.01 -9.17
CA GLU A 147 4.55 -7.71 -9.60
C GLU A 147 4.33 -6.21 -9.78
N VAL A 148 3.58 -5.88 -10.81
CA VAL A 148 3.21 -4.51 -11.14
C VAL A 148 1.77 -4.44 -11.62
N VAL A 149 1.17 -3.25 -11.50
CA VAL A 149 -0.05 -2.89 -12.22
C VAL A 149 0.39 -2.01 -13.39
N THR A 150 0.08 -2.44 -14.62
CA THR A 150 0.36 -1.61 -15.80
C THR A 150 -0.63 -0.46 -15.84
N PRO A 151 -0.16 0.80 -15.74
CA PRO A 151 -1.06 1.95 -15.78
C PRO A 151 -1.79 2.07 -17.11
N VAL A 152 -3.09 2.38 -17.03
CA VAL A 152 -3.95 2.63 -18.18
C VAL A 152 -4.71 3.93 -17.94
N GLY A 153 -4.90 4.73 -18.99
CA GLY A 153 -5.62 5.99 -18.87
C GLY A 153 -4.78 7.14 -18.37
N ASN A 154 -5.37 8.03 -17.58
CA ASN A 154 -4.70 9.22 -17.07
C ASN A 154 -3.83 8.87 -15.85
N VAL A 155 -2.55 9.19 -15.93
CA VAL A 155 -1.56 8.92 -14.88
C VAL A 155 -1.08 10.25 -14.29
N LEU A 156 -1.10 10.35 -12.97
CA LEU A 156 -0.58 11.50 -12.23
C LEU A 156 0.65 11.08 -11.43
N TYR A 157 1.70 11.88 -11.49
CA TYR A 157 2.88 11.73 -10.64
C TYR A 157 2.74 12.67 -9.44
N SER A 158 2.75 12.11 -8.24
CA SER A 158 2.50 12.86 -7.00
C SER A 158 3.77 13.18 -6.23
N ASP A 159 3.61 14.04 -5.22
CA ASP A 159 4.69 14.45 -4.33
C ASP A 159 4.75 13.64 -3.03
N PHE A 160 3.67 12.94 -2.65
CA PHE A 160 3.76 12.11 -1.47
C PHE A 160 4.66 10.90 -1.75
N ALA A 161 5.55 10.59 -0.83
CA ALA A 161 6.44 9.45 -0.94
C ALA A 161 6.06 8.37 0.06
N VAL A 162 6.38 7.13 -0.28
CA VAL A 162 6.34 5.99 0.64
C VAL A 162 7.77 5.65 0.98
N THR A 163 8.05 5.47 2.26
CA THR A 163 9.38 5.14 2.76
C THR A 163 9.43 3.67 3.15
N HIS A 164 10.32 2.91 2.50
CA HIS A 164 10.60 1.54 2.87
C HIS A 164 11.57 1.54 4.05
N ARG A 165 11.14 0.98 5.17
CA ARG A 165 11.93 0.99 6.41
C ARG A 165 11.96 -0.39 7.04
N LYS A 166 12.99 -1.15 6.75
CA LYS A 166 13.21 -2.47 7.37
C LYS A 166 13.40 -2.33 8.88
N THR A 167 13.14 -3.40 9.61
CA THR A 167 13.30 -3.44 11.07
C THR A 167 14.76 -3.30 11.49
N ARG A 168 15.66 -3.77 10.63
CA ARG A 168 17.12 -3.73 10.91
C ARG A 168 17.84 -3.16 9.70
N PRO A 169 18.93 -2.45 9.97
CA PRO A 169 19.77 -1.95 8.87
C PRO A 169 20.38 -3.10 8.08
#